data_d326331a1b3b230cb0468818108b5e57
#
_entry.id   d326331a1b3b230cb0468818108b5e57
#
_cell.length_a   1.000
_cell.length_b   1.000
_cell.length_c   1.000
_cell.angle_alpha   90.00
_cell.angle_beta   90.00
_cell.angle_gamma   90.00
#
_symmetry.space_group_name_H-M   'P 1'
#
loop_
_entity.id
_entity.type
_entity.pdbx_description
1 polymer ?
#
loop_
_entity_poly.entity_id
_entity_poly.type
_entity_poly.pdbx_seq_one_letter_code
_entity_poly.pdbx_strand_id
1 'polypeptide(L)'
;QPASHGLARALIRVADTVDSVGAPPPAELAMEVATAVLYLQASFMTAGQNEEVQSAQSSVLVHRLDAALNGAVPEPLEVWMEELYRQASDQQTMGSVVGELRLTLGEAEKQLDMFFRNPADTSVLGPVPGQMSQMRGVLSVLGFDQAATAMQRMRETVEHLLLGELSMESYPQVFEKLGSSLGAMGFLIDMLSYQRNMA
;
A
#
# COMPACT_ATOMS: atom_id res chain seq x y z
N GLN A 1 -3.65 27.15 -10.35
CA GLN A 1 -3.00 27.44 -9.05
C GLN A 1 -1.61 27.97 -9.30
N PRO A 2 -1.30 29.25 -9.01
CA PRO A 2 -0.01 29.87 -9.38
C PRO A 2 1.19 29.27 -8.63
N ALA A 3 1.00 28.80 -7.40
CA ALA A 3 2.06 28.22 -6.57
C ALA A 3 2.65 26.92 -7.14
N SER A 4 1.80 26.03 -7.63
CA SER A 4 2.22 24.75 -8.24
C SER A 4 2.98 24.97 -9.56
N HIS A 5 2.67 26.05 -10.31
CA HIS A 5 3.37 26.38 -11.55
C HIS A 5 4.82 26.80 -11.32
N GLY A 6 5.09 27.52 -10.23
CA GLY A 6 6.46 27.91 -9.86
C GLY A 6 7.33 26.70 -9.58
N LEU A 7 6.82 25.79 -8.78
CA LEU A 7 7.52 24.56 -8.41
C LEU A 7 7.70 23.63 -9.61
N ALA A 8 6.68 23.47 -10.46
CA ALA A 8 6.81 22.68 -11.68
C ALA A 8 7.89 23.21 -12.63
N ARG A 9 7.99 24.53 -12.79
CA ARG A 9 9.07 25.15 -13.58
C ARG A 9 10.45 24.93 -12.96
N ALA A 10 10.55 24.97 -11.64
CA ALA A 10 11.82 24.68 -10.95
C ALA A 10 12.26 23.22 -11.20
N LEU A 11 11.35 22.27 -11.13
CA LEU A 11 11.62 20.86 -11.43
C LEU A 11 12.04 20.64 -12.88
N ILE A 12 11.40 21.33 -13.84
CA ILE A 12 11.81 21.27 -15.26
C ILE A 12 13.25 21.81 -15.43
N ARG A 13 13.60 22.94 -14.80
CA ARG A 13 14.99 23.46 -14.86
C ARG A 13 15.99 22.46 -14.29
N VAL A 14 15.65 21.77 -13.18
CA VAL A 14 16.50 20.72 -12.62
C VAL A 14 16.68 19.59 -13.62
N ALA A 15 15.61 19.10 -14.24
CA ALA A 15 15.67 18.05 -15.24
C ALA A 15 16.55 18.43 -16.42
N ASP A 16 16.35 19.63 -17.00
CA ASP A 16 17.14 20.14 -18.12
C ASP A 16 18.65 20.26 -17.75
N THR A 17 18.94 20.67 -16.52
CA THR A 17 20.32 20.79 -16.03
C THR A 17 20.98 19.42 -15.89
N VAL A 18 20.28 18.45 -15.27
CA VAL A 18 20.77 17.08 -15.10
C VAL A 18 21.00 16.41 -16.46
N ASP A 19 20.06 16.57 -17.39
CA ASP A 19 20.19 16.02 -18.74
C ASP A 19 21.38 16.61 -19.50
N SER A 20 21.63 17.91 -19.34
CA SER A 20 22.76 18.59 -19.99
C SER A 20 24.13 18.15 -19.47
N VAL A 21 24.21 17.76 -18.20
CA VAL A 21 25.44 17.28 -17.55
C VAL A 21 25.71 15.81 -17.90
N GLY A 22 24.68 15.00 -18.18
CA GLY A 22 24.81 13.60 -18.55
C GLY A 22 25.40 12.70 -17.46
N ALA A 23 25.37 13.17 -16.19
CA ALA A 23 25.81 12.43 -15.02
C ALA A 23 24.66 12.33 -13.99
N PRO A 24 24.64 11.28 -13.14
CA PRO A 24 23.62 11.19 -12.10
C PRO A 24 23.70 12.42 -11.18
N PRO A 25 22.51 12.95 -10.76
CA PRO A 25 22.46 14.10 -9.89
C PRO A 25 23.08 13.79 -8.52
N PRO A 26 23.66 14.78 -7.84
CA PRO A 26 24.11 14.64 -6.46
C PRO A 26 22.94 14.18 -5.56
N ALA A 27 23.27 13.42 -4.50
CA ALA A 27 22.27 12.88 -3.59
C ALA A 27 21.40 13.99 -2.95
N GLU A 28 22.00 15.11 -2.65
CA GLU A 28 21.33 16.29 -2.08
C GLU A 28 20.25 16.83 -3.04
N LEU A 29 20.60 16.98 -4.32
CA LEU A 29 19.65 17.44 -5.34
C LEU A 29 18.52 16.41 -5.54
N ALA A 30 18.86 15.13 -5.54
CA ALA A 30 17.87 14.06 -5.65
C ALA A 30 16.86 14.07 -4.49
N MET A 31 17.32 14.34 -3.27
CA MET A 31 16.45 14.51 -2.10
C MET A 31 15.49 15.70 -2.23
N GLU A 32 16.00 16.86 -2.66
CA GLU A 32 15.15 18.04 -2.84
C GLU A 32 14.10 17.84 -3.94
N VAL A 33 14.46 17.16 -5.03
CA VAL A 33 13.51 16.75 -6.08
C VAL A 33 12.45 15.81 -5.52
N ALA A 34 12.84 14.79 -4.74
CA ALA A 34 11.90 13.86 -4.13
C ALA A 34 10.91 14.57 -3.19
N THR A 35 11.41 15.52 -2.37
CA THR A 35 10.55 16.32 -1.49
C THR A 35 9.55 17.15 -2.29
N ALA A 36 9.99 17.79 -3.36
CA ALA A 36 9.14 18.60 -4.23
C ALA A 36 8.06 17.76 -4.92
N VAL A 37 8.40 16.57 -5.39
CA VAL A 37 7.45 15.63 -6.02
C VAL A 37 6.41 15.13 -5.00
N LEU A 38 6.83 14.73 -3.79
CA LEU A 38 5.92 14.32 -2.72
C LEU A 38 4.95 15.43 -2.34
N TYR A 39 5.47 16.67 -2.25
CA TYR A 39 4.63 17.84 -1.99
C TYR A 39 3.57 18.05 -3.08
N LEU A 40 3.96 17.97 -4.36
CA LEU A 40 3.01 18.11 -5.45
C LEU A 40 1.93 17.02 -5.41
N GLN A 41 2.31 15.77 -5.16
CA GLN A 41 1.35 14.67 -5.01
C GLN A 41 0.36 14.94 -3.88
N ALA A 42 0.84 15.34 -2.70
CA ALA A 42 -0.01 15.68 -1.56
C ALA A 42 -0.92 16.87 -1.86
N SER A 43 -0.41 17.91 -2.54
CA SER A 43 -1.17 19.11 -2.89
C SER A 43 -2.31 18.83 -3.87
N PHE A 44 -2.14 17.89 -4.80
CA PHE A 44 -3.22 17.49 -5.70
C PHE A 44 -4.35 16.76 -4.98
N MET A 45 -4.03 16.01 -3.93
CA MET A 45 -5.02 15.28 -3.13
C MET A 45 -5.79 16.19 -2.17
N THR A 46 -5.17 17.28 -1.72
CA THR A 46 -5.76 18.26 -0.79
C THR A 46 -6.26 19.54 -1.47
N ALA A 47 -6.62 19.46 -2.74
CA ALA A 47 -7.07 20.60 -3.53
C ALA A 47 -8.24 21.33 -2.85
N GLY A 48 -8.00 22.55 -2.39
CA GLY A 48 -8.98 23.41 -1.71
C GLY A 48 -8.64 23.89 -0.29
N GLN A 49 -7.52 23.46 0.27
CA GLN A 49 -7.04 23.93 1.57
C GLN A 49 -5.99 25.05 1.41
N ASN A 50 -6.22 26.14 2.11
CA ASN A 50 -5.33 27.27 2.43
C ASN A 50 -4.24 27.60 1.38
N GLU A 51 -4.59 28.34 0.32
CA GLU A 51 -3.70 28.75 -0.78
C GLU A 51 -2.45 29.51 -0.31
N GLU A 52 -2.54 30.26 0.80
CA GLU A 52 -1.40 31.01 1.35
C GLU A 52 -0.32 30.09 1.88
N VAL A 53 -0.69 29.04 2.61
CA VAL A 53 0.25 28.03 3.14
C VAL A 53 0.89 27.26 1.99
N GLN A 54 0.10 26.85 1.01
CA GLN A 54 0.61 26.14 -0.18
C GLN A 54 1.58 27.02 -0.98
N SER A 55 1.31 28.31 -1.09
CA SER A 55 2.20 29.25 -1.78
C SER A 55 3.53 29.44 -1.03
N ALA A 56 3.49 29.56 0.30
CA ALA A 56 4.68 29.67 1.12
C ALA A 56 5.55 28.40 1.02
N GLN A 57 4.95 27.21 1.19
CA GLN A 57 5.63 25.93 1.09
C GLN A 57 6.26 25.71 -0.30
N SER A 58 5.51 26.05 -1.37
CA SER A 58 6.04 25.97 -2.74
C SER A 58 7.26 26.88 -2.96
N SER A 59 7.23 28.08 -2.37
CA SER A 59 8.35 29.03 -2.47
C SER A 59 9.59 28.52 -1.76
N VAL A 60 9.42 27.89 -0.60
CA VAL A 60 10.54 27.24 0.12
C VAL A 60 11.14 26.12 -0.72
N LEU A 61 10.33 25.26 -1.33
CA LEU A 61 10.82 24.17 -2.18
C LEU A 61 11.56 24.69 -3.43
N VAL A 62 11.06 25.74 -4.06
CA VAL A 62 11.76 26.38 -5.20
C VAL A 62 13.12 26.90 -4.76
N HIS A 63 13.19 27.59 -3.61
CA HIS A 63 14.46 28.09 -3.09
C HIS A 63 15.46 26.95 -2.81
N ARG A 64 15.01 25.88 -2.17
CA ARG A 64 15.83 24.69 -1.87
C ARG A 64 16.34 24.00 -3.13
N LEU A 65 15.49 23.85 -4.17
CA LEU A 65 15.90 23.28 -5.46
C LEU A 65 16.94 24.14 -6.15
N ASP A 66 16.77 25.47 -6.17
CA ASP A 66 17.72 26.38 -6.78
C ASP A 66 19.06 26.40 -5.98
N ALA A 67 19.02 26.35 -4.67
CA ALA A 67 20.20 26.23 -3.81
C ALA A 67 20.97 24.92 -4.07
N ALA A 68 20.27 23.79 -4.14
CA ALA A 68 20.89 22.50 -4.43
C ALA A 68 21.50 22.42 -5.83
N LEU A 69 20.87 23.04 -6.84
CA LEU A 69 21.45 23.19 -8.19
C LEU A 69 22.77 23.97 -8.19
N ASN A 70 22.91 24.93 -7.30
CA ASN A 70 24.12 25.74 -7.14
C ASN A 70 25.16 25.12 -6.18
N GLY A 71 24.92 23.88 -5.71
CA GLY A 71 25.84 23.17 -4.82
C GLY A 71 25.89 23.72 -3.40
N ALA A 72 24.83 24.40 -2.95
CA ALA A 72 24.69 24.84 -1.56
C ALA A 72 24.57 23.67 -0.59
N VAL A 73 25.03 23.88 0.64
CA VAL A 73 24.83 22.86 1.73
C VAL A 73 23.35 22.73 2.01
N PRO A 74 22.82 21.48 2.10
CA PRO A 74 21.43 21.25 2.39
C PRO A 74 21.00 21.87 3.72
N GLU A 75 19.87 22.57 3.72
CA GLU A 75 19.25 23.03 4.94
C GLU A 75 18.49 21.88 5.64
N PRO A 76 18.36 21.91 6.98
CA PRO A 76 17.50 20.94 7.68
C PRO A 76 16.08 20.92 7.11
N LEU A 77 15.42 19.76 7.22
CA LEU A 77 14.02 19.66 6.82
C LEU A 77 13.12 20.44 7.79
N GLU A 78 12.14 21.13 7.25
CA GLU A 78 11.07 21.71 8.06
C GLU A 78 10.08 20.61 8.53
N VAL A 79 9.39 20.85 9.63
CA VAL A 79 8.47 19.86 10.24
C VAL A 79 7.43 19.33 9.25
N TRP A 80 6.89 20.19 8.39
CA TRP A 80 5.92 19.77 7.38
C TRP A 80 6.53 18.90 6.27
N MET A 81 7.82 19.03 5.97
CA MET A 81 8.54 18.16 5.04
C MET A 81 8.77 16.78 5.66
N GLU A 82 9.13 16.73 6.94
CA GLU A 82 9.25 15.45 7.67
C GLU A 82 7.91 14.71 7.69
N GLU A 83 6.80 15.43 7.87
CA GLU A 83 5.45 14.88 7.83
C GLU A 83 5.10 14.30 6.44
N LEU A 84 5.50 14.98 5.34
CA LEU A 84 5.33 14.44 3.98
C LEU A 84 6.06 13.11 3.79
N TYR A 85 7.30 13.01 4.27
CA TYR A 85 8.07 11.77 4.21
C TYR A 85 7.42 10.66 5.04
N ARG A 86 6.92 10.99 6.23
CA ARG A 86 6.22 10.05 7.09
C ARG A 86 4.96 9.52 6.40
N GLN A 87 4.13 10.40 5.85
CA GLN A 87 2.92 10.02 5.13
C GLN A 87 3.22 9.14 3.90
N ALA A 88 4.23 9.49 3.12
CA ALA A 88 4.65 8.70 1.97
C ALA A 88 5.14 7.30 2.38
N SER A 89 5.90 7.20 3.47
CA SER A 89 6.36 5.93 4.02
C SER A 89 5.20 5.07 4.52
N ASP A 90 4.26 5.67 5.25
CA ASP A 90 3.06 4.99 5.75
C ASP A 90 2.20 4.45 4.60
N GLN A 91 1.99 5.25 3.54
CA GLN A 91 1.25 4.84 2.35
C GLN A 91 1.95 3.69 1.62
N GLN A 92 3.28 3.74 1.49
CA GLN A 92 4.05 2.69 0.84
C GLN A 92 3.99 1.38 1.65
N THR A 93 4.14 1.45 2.97
CA THR A 93 4.05 0.30 3.87
C THR A 93 2.67 -0.34 3.80
N MET A 94 1.61 0.45 3.89
CA MET A 94 0.23 -0.03 3.76
C MET A 94 0.01 -0.68 2.40
N GLY A 95 0.56 -0.10 1.33
CA GLY A 95 0.49 -0.67 -0.03
C GLY A 95 1.11 -2.04 -0.14
N SER A 96 2.27 -2.24 0.46
CA SER A 96 2.94 -3.54 0.50
C SER A 96 2.13 -4.57 1.28
N VAL A 97 1.61 -4.18 2.44
CA VAL A 97 0.78 -5.05 3.31
C VAL A 97 -0.50 -5.48 2.59
N VAL A 98 -1.22 -4.55 1.97
CA VAL A 98 -2.44 -4.86 1.20
C VAL A 98 -2.14 -5.73 -0.01
N GLY A 99 -1.03 -5.49 -0.70
CA GLY A 99 -0.58 -6.32 -1.83
C GLY A 99 -0.29 -7.75 -1.40
N GLU A 100 0.38 -7.94 -0.27
CA GLU A 100 0.69 -9.27 0.28
C GLU A 100 -0.58 -10.00 0.75
N LEU A 101 -1.51 -9.30 1.43
CA LEU A 101 -2.81 -9.87 1.78
C LEU A 101 -3.55 -10.40 0.55
N ARG A 102 -3.55 -9.64 -0.55
CA ARG A 102 -4.21 -10.03 -1.80
C ARG A 102 -3.58 -11.28 -2.41
N LEU A 103 -2.25 -11.34 -2.46
CA LEU A 103 -1.54 -12.51 -2.99
C LEU A 103 -1.82 -13.75 -2.15
N THR A 104 -1.70 -13.64 -0.83
CA THR A 104 -1.94 -14.77 0.08
C THR A 104 -3.39 -15.25 0.03
N LEU A 105 -4.37 -14.34 -0.08
CA LEU A 105 -5.77 -14.69 -0.26
C LEU A 105 -5.99 -15.46 -1.56
N GLY A 106 -5.43 -14.98 -2.68
CA GLY A 106 -5.56 -15.64 -3.98
C GLY A 106 -4.93 -17.04 -4.01
N GLU A 107 -3.83 -17.24 -3.30
CA GLU A 107 -3.21 -18.56 -3.15
C GLU A 107 -4.10 -19.51 -2.33
N ALA A 108 -4.66 -19.05 -1.21
CA ALA A 108 -5.58 -19.84 -0.39
C ALA A 108 -6.85 -20.20 -1.17
N GLU A 109 -7.44 -19.27 -1.91
CA GLU A 109 -8.59 -19.52 -2.78
C GLU A 109 -8.30 -20.59 -3.83
N LYS A 110 -7.15 -20.50 -4.49
CA LYS A 110 -6.72 -21.47 -5.49
C LYS A 110 -6.56 -22.87 -4.89
N GLN A 111 -5.94 -22.99 -3.73
CA GLN A 111 -5.71 -24.27 -3.06
C GLN A 111 -7.02 -24.89 -2.59
N LEU A 112 -7.94 -24.09 -2.09
CA LEU A 112 -9.29 -24.54 -1.73
C LEU A 112 -10.08 -25.00 -2.96
N ASP A 113 -10.04 -24.27 -4.07
CA ASP A 113 -10.67 -24.69 -5.35
C ASP A 113 -10.10 -26.03 -5.84
N MET A 114 -8.78 -26.20 -5.79
CA MET A 114 -8.12 -27.46 -6.15
C MET A 114 -8.59 -28.62 -5.26
N PHE A 115 -8.68 -28.41 -3.96
CA PHE A 115 -9.16 -29.43 -3.02
C PHE A 115 -10.61 -29.83 -3.31
N PHE A 116 -11.52 -28.88 -3.47
CA PHE A 116 -12.93 -29.18 -3.71
C PHE A 116 -13.20 -29.85 -5.08
N ARG A 117 -12.31 -29.65 -6.04
CA ARG A 117 -12.32 -30.39 -7.33
C ARG A 117 -11.82 -31.82 -7.19
N ASN A 118 -10.88 -32.08 -6.29
CA ASN A 118 -10.33 -33.40 -6.01
C ASN A 118 -10.11 -33.59 -4.51
N PRO A 119 -11.17 -33.90 -3.74
CA PRO A 119 -11.09 -34.04 -2.29
C PRO A 119 -10.22 -35.20 -1.78
N ALA A 120 -9.80 -36.08 -2.67
CA ALA A 120 -8.86 -37.15 -2.33
C ALA A 120 -7.43 -36.63 -2.07
N ASP A 121 -7.07 -35.49 -2.64
CA ASP A 121 -5.76 -34.86 -2.45
C ASP A 121 -5.82 -33.75 -1.38
N THR A 122 -5.69 -34.14 -0.13
CA THR A 122 -5.66 -33.21 1.02
C THR A 122 -4.35 -32.43 1.13
N SER A 123 -3.30 -32.85 0.40
CA SER A 123 -1.98 -32.22 0.47
C SER A 123 -2.01 -30.75 0.03
N VAL A 124 -2.89 -30.41 -0.91
CA VAL A 124 -3.08 -29.04 -1.41
C VAL A 124 -3.57 -28.06 -0.33
N LEU A 125 -4.22 -28.56 0.72
CA LEU A 125 -4.70 -27.73 1.84
C LEU A 125 -3.62 -27.45 2.89
N GLY A 126 -2.49 -28.17 2.86
CA GLY A 126 -1.46 -28.07 3.88
C GLY A 126 -1.01 -26.64 4.22
N PRO A 127 -0.74 -25.77 3.25
CA PRO A 127 -0.32 -24.38 3.48
C PRO A 127 -1.45 -23.46 3.97
N VAL A 128 -2.73 -23.79 3.69
CA VAL A 128 -3.86 -22.85 3.86
C VAL A 128 -4.06 -22.38 5.30
N PRO A 129 -4.01 -23.23 6.34
CA PRO A 129 -4.14 -22.77 7.72
C PRO A 129 -3.07 -21.76 8.12
N GLY A 130 -1.81 -21.95 7.66
CA GLY A 130 -0.72 -21.03 7.89
C GLY A 130 -0.94 -19.67 7.21
N GLN A 131 -1.38 -19.68 5.96
CA GLN A 131 -1.73 -18.49 5.20
C GLN A 131 -2.87 -17.72 5.86
N MET A 132 -3.91 -18.41 6.33
CA MET A 132 -5.04 -17.79 7.06
C MET A 132 -4.60 -17.19 8.40
N SER A 133 -3.67 -17.84 9.12
CA SER A 133 -3.10 -17.30 10.36
C SER A 133 -2.30 -16.01 10.11
N GLN A 134 -1.52 -15.97 9.04
CA GLN A 134 -0.77 -14.78 8.63
C GLN A 134 -1.72 -13.63 8.29
N MET A 135 -2.73 -13.86 7.45
CA MET A 135 -3.74 -12.86 7.10
C MET A 135 -4.50 -12.36 8.33
N ARG A 136 -4.88 -13.27 9.24
CA ARG A 136 -5.52 -12.90 10.52
C ARG A 136 -4.65 -11.93 11.32
N GLY A 137 -3.37 -12.24 11.46
CA GLY A 137 -2.42 -11.40 12.20
C GLY A 137 -2.33 -9.99 11.63
N VAL A 138 -2.21 -9.88 10.30
CA VAL A 138 -2.17 -8.59 9.60
C VAL A 138 -3.48 -7.81 9.78
N LEU A 139 -4.64 -8.45 9.59
CA LEU A 139 -5.95 -7.81 9.77
C LEU A 139 -6.14 -7.29 11.19
N SER A 140 -5.68 -8.04 12.20
CA SER A 140 -5.74 -7.62 13.60
C SER A 140 -4.85 -6.39 13.86
N VAL A 141 -3.63 -6.37 13.33
CA VAL A 141 -2.73 -5.20 13.44
C VAL A 141 -3.33 -3.96 12.78
N LEU A 142 -4.05 -4.14 11.68
CA LEU A 142 -4.74 -3.06 10.97
C LEU A 142 -6.05 -2.62 11.66
N GLY A 143 -6.45 -3.26 12.77
CA GLY A 143 -7.67 -2.93 13.51
C GLY A 143 -8.96 -3.53 12.94
N PHE A 144 -8.86 -4.49 12.01
CA PHE A 144 -10.01 -5.18 11.41
C PHE A 144 -10.36 -6.47 12.20
N ASP A 145 -10.71 -6.32 13.47
CA ASP A 145 -10.93 -7.44 14.39
C ASP A 145 -12.04 -8.41 13.94
N GLN A 146 -13.09 -7.89 13.33
CA GLN A 146 -14.16 -8.75 12.79
C GLN A 146 -13.67 -9.60 11.63
N ALA A 147 -12.87 -9.03 10.73
CA ALA A 147 -12.26 -9.74 9.62
C ALA A 147 -11.24 -10.77 10.12
N ALA A 148 -10.42 -10.40 11.11
CA ALA A 148 -9.49 -11.32 11.76
C ALA A 148 -10.21 -12.49 12.42
N THR A 149 -11.34 -12.26 13.08
CA THR A 149 -12.20 -13.31 13.67
C THR A 149 -12.80 -14.20 12.60
N ALA A 150 -13.28 -13.64 11.49
CA ALA A 150 -13.79 -14.40 10.35
C ALA A 150 -12.69 -15.29 9.74
N MET A 151 -11.48 -14.78 9.59
CA MET A 151 -10.32 -15.53 9.10
C MET A 151 -9.97 -16.70 10.02
N GLN A 152 -10.04 -16.49 11.34
CA GLN A 152 -9.84 -17.55 12.32
C GLN A 152 -10.86 -18.69 12.17
N ARG A 153 -12.15 -18.36 12.00
CA ARG A 153 -13.20 -19.36 11.79
C ARG A 153 -13.03 -20.13 10.48
N MET A 154 -12.60 -19.46 9.42
CA MET A 154 -12.28 -20.12 8.15
C MET A 154 -11.10 -21.08 8.31
N ARG A 155 -10.04 -20.67 9.04
CA ARG A 155 -8.91 -21.54 9.36
C ARG A 155 -9.33 -22.80 10.08
N GLU A 156 -10.15 -22.68 11.11
CA GLU A 156 -10.70 -23.83 11.88
C GLU A 156 -11.46 -24.78 10.97
N THR A 157 -12.27 -24.25 10.05
CA THR A 157 -12.99 -25.06 9.06
C THR A 157 -12.05 -25.84 8.15
N VAL A 158 -10.97 -25.21 7.68
CA VAL A 158 -9.94 -25.87 6.85
C VAL A 158 -9.18 -26.94 7.65
N GLU A 159 -8.88 -26.70 8.91
CA GLU A 159 -8.25 -27.68 9.79
C GLU A 159 -9.16 -28.92 9.98
N HIS A 160 -10.47 -28.74 10.15
CA HIS A 160 -11.43 -29.87 10.18
C HIS A 160 -11.48 -30.64 8.86
N LEU A 161 -11.35 -29.97 7.71
CA LEU A 161 -11.22 -30.63 6.41
C LEU A 161 -9.94 -31.47 6.33
N LEU A 162 -8.80 -30.93 6.78
CA LEU A 162 -7.51 -31.62 6.80
C LEU A 162 -7.52 -32.86 7.70
N LEU A 163 -8.21 -32.80 8.84
CA LEU A 163 -8.35 -33.91 9.78
C LEU A 163 -9.37 -34.96 9.36
N GLY A 164 -10.11 -34.70 8.27
CA GLY A 164 -11.17 -35.61 7.81
C GLY A 164 -12.38 -35.69 8.76
N GLU A 165 -12.58 -34.66 9.57
CA GLU A 165 -13.66 -34.62 10.57
C GLU A 165 -15.03 -34.22 9.97
N LEU A 166 -15.02 -33.72 8.72
CA LEU A 166 -16.22 -33.33 8.00
C LEU A 166 -16.64 -34.42 7.02
N SER A 167 -17.95 -34.73 6.98
CA SER A 167 -18.49 -35.66 6.01
C SER A 167 -18.46 -35.09 4.60
N MET A 168 -18.20 -35.91 3.60
CA MET A 168 -18.20 -35.49 2.19
C MET A 168 -19.56 -34.89 1.75
N GLU A 169 -20.66 -35.30 2.38
CA GLU A 169 -21.99 -34.73 2.11
C GLU A 169 -22.10 -33.27 2.49
N SER A 170 -21.27 -32.80 3.46
CA SER A 170 -21.23 -31.39 3.90
C SER A 170 -20.33 -30.50 3.02
N TYR A 171 -19.48 -31.08 2.16
CA TYR A 171 -18.50 -30.31 1.35
C TYR A 171 -19.12 -29.22 0.48
N PRO A 172 -20.25 -29.41 -0.20
CA PRO A 172 -20.85 -28.33 -0.98
C PRO A 172 -21.20 -27.09 -0.13
N GLN A 173 -21.75 -27.30 1.06
CA GLN A 173 -22.08 -26.21 1.99
C GLN A 173 -20.82 -25.52 2.57
N VAL A 174 -19.81 -26.32 2.89
CA VAL A 174 -18.53 -25.81 3.38
C VAL A 174 -17.83 -24.97 2.30
N PHE A 175 -17.83 -25.45 1.07
CA PHE A 175 -17.28 -24.73 -0.09
C PHE A 175 -17.98 -23.39 -0.32
N GLU A 176 -19.32 -23.40 -0.33
CA GLU A 176 -20.11 -22.18 -0.50
C GLU A 176 -19.83 -21.16 0.61
N LYS A 177 -19.78 -21.61 1.86
CA LYS A 177 -19.51 -20.76 3.01
C LYS A 177 -18.09 -20.18 3.01
N LEU A 178 -17.08 -21.01 2.72
CA LEU A 178 -15.70 -20.55 2.59
C LEU A 178 -15.55 -19.60 1.41
N GLY A 179 -16.10 -19.92 0.25
CA GLY A 179 -16.05 -19.08 -0.94
C GLY A 179 -16.70 -17.71 -0.73
N SER A 180 -17.87 -17.66 -0.10
CA SER A 180 -18.56 -16.43 0.25
C SER A 180 -17.75 -15.58 1.24
N SER A 181 -17.16 -16.21 2.27
CA SER A 181 -16.35 -15.52 3.26
C SER A 181 -15.03 -14.99 2.67
N LEU A 182 -14.37 -15.77 1.80
CA LEU A 182 -13.16 -15.34 1.09
C LEU A 182 -13.46 -14.22 0.10
N GLY A 183 -14.60 -14.28 -0.60
CA GLY A 183 -15.05 -13.21 -1.49
C GLY A 183 -15.30 -11.90 -0.73
N ALA A 184 -15.92 -11.95 0.44
CA ALA A 184 -16.08 -10.78 1.31
C ALA A 184 -14.73 -10.23 1.79
N MET A 185 -13.77 -11.10 2.08
CA MET A 185 -12.42 -10.72 2.46
C MET A 185 -11.67 -10.05 1.30
N GLY A 186 -11.80 -10.58 0.10
CA GLY A 186 -11.26 -9.97 -1.13
C GLY A 186 -11.81 -8.57 -1.37
N PHE A 187 -13.12 -8.39 -1.17
CA PHE A 187 -13.75 -7.07 -1.27
C PHE A 187 -13.20 -6.09 -0.21
N LEU A 188 -13.02 -6.54 1.03
CA LEU A 188 -12.39 -5.71 2.07
C LEU A 188 -10.98 -5.27 1.68
N ILE A 189 -10.16 -6.18 1.18
CA ILE A 189 -8.80 -5.88 0.74
C ILE A 189 -8.81 -4.90 -0.44
N ASP A 190 -9.75 -5.04 -1.37
CA ASP A 190 -9.93 -4.11 -2.49
C ASP A 190 -10.34 -2.72 -2.00
N MET A 191 -11.23 -2.63 -1.03
CA MET A 191 -11.59 -1.35 -0.41
C MET A 191 -10.40 -0.67 0.27
N LEU A 192 -9.56 -1.41 0.98
CA LEU A 192 -8.33 -0.88 1.60
C LEU A 192 -7.37 -0.34 0.53
N SER A 193 -7.24 -1.03 -0.58
CA SER A 193 -6.44 -0.59 -1.72
C SER A 193 -7.00 0.69 -2.34
N TYR A 194 -8.31 0.80 -2.47
CA TYR A 194 -8.99 1.97 -3.05
C TYR A 194 -8.89 3.20 -2.14
N GLN A 195 -9.15 3.07 -0.84
CA GLN A 195 -9.00 4.15 0.13
C GLN A 195 -7.59 4.74 0.12
N ARG A 196 -6.58 3.90 -0.02
CA ARG A 196 -5.19 4.34 -0.16
C ARG A 196 -4.96 5.24 -1.36
N ASN A 197 -5.60 4.93 -2.48
CA ASN A 197 -5.45 5.70 -3.72
C ASN A 197 -6.22 7.03 -3.70
N MET A 198 -7.15 7.18 -2.74
CA MET A 198 -7.98 8.37 -2.57
C MET A 198 -7.54 9.25 -1.39
N ALA A 199 -6.67 8.74 -0.50
CA ALA A 199 -6.11 9.45 0.66
C ALA A 199 -4.78 10.10 0.33
#